data_67caf10cd5aebb63aef75de113919e45
#
_entry.id   67caf10cd5aebb63aef75de113919e45
#
_cell.length_a   1.000
_cell.length_b   1.000
_cell.length_c   1.000
_cell.angle_alpha   90.00
_cell.angle_beta   90.00
_cell.angle_gamma   90.00
#
_symmetry.space_group_name_H-M   'P 1'
#
loop_
_entity.id
_entity.type
_entity.pdbx_description
1 polymer ?
#
loop_
_entity_poly.entity_id
_entity_poly.type
_entity_poly.pdbx_seq_one_letter_code
_entity_poly.pdbx_strand_id
1 'polypeptide(L)'
;MDYKVQKPDRSSRPVRFFNLIFILFFLLGCERSGASSPTPIPENYVLTVVAETMAALPSPTQAEALPTFTATPANTATPFPPTSTPTIIATAAPEIPRPAIQILSPGAISKTISPILLKSYVRPGANGIILIQLHGEDGRLLSHDLFPRESVLAEGAYISIEIPFETRAAAELGRIQISTKDDLGRPLETESVHLLLLSVGNNDINPGANEYARAAFFYPTKKTEIFGGTLPIIGEMQAYNDNPVILELLDEEGKKLGTRTLSLTAGSREKFETTIQYDVDKQVEAR
;
A
#
# COMPACT_ATOMS: atom_id res chain seq x y z
N MET A 1 42.96 40.63 -23.31
CA MET A 1 42.70 39.95 -22.01
C MET A 1 42.84 38.47 -22.27
N ASP A 2 44.03 37.94 -21.94
CA ASP A 2 44.40 36.55 -22.25
C ASP A 2 43.91 35.61 -21.16
N TYR A 3 43.08 34.61 -21.50
CA TYR A 3 42.72 33.52 -20.60
C TYR A 3 43.60 32.31 -20.87
N LYS A 4 44.45 31.98 -19.90
CA LYS A 4 45.28 30.77 -19.85
C LYS A 4 44.44 29.58 -19.44
N VAL A 5 44.28 28.62 -20.33
CA VAL A 5 43.64 27.31 -20.05
C VAL A 5 44.69 26.37 -19.48
N GLN A 6 44.49 25.89 -18.27
CA GLN A 6 45.33 24.93 -17.60
C GLN A 6 44.79 23.52 -17.81
N LYS A 7 45.63 22.63 -18.34
CA LYS A 7 45.35 21.23 -18.67
C LYS A 7 45.36 20.39 -17.39
N PRO A 8 44.39 19.51 -17.10
CA PRO A 8 44.47 18.65 -15.94
C PRO A 8 45.46 17.50 -16.14
N ASP A 9 46.29 17.29 -15.13
CA ASP A 9 47.29 16.24 -15.02
C ASP A 9 46.63 14.85 -14.86
N ARG A 10 47.01 13.92 -15.72
CA ARG A 10 46.58 12.51 -15.68
C ARG A 10 47.54 11.73 -14.77
N SER A 11 47.26 11.65 -13.50
CA SER A 11 47.90 10.71 -12.60
C SER A 11 47.24 9.31 -12.77
N SER A 12 48.00 8.43 -13.37
CA SER A 12 47.71 6.99 -13.52
C SER A 12 47.71 6.28 -12.17
N ARG A 13 46.56 5.71 -11.77
CA ARG A 13 46.46 4.80 -10.62
C ARG A 13 46.32 3.35 -11.09
N PRO A 14 47.03 2.38 -10.51
CA PRO A 14 46.94 0.97 -10.89
C PRO A 14 45.76 0.30 -10.18
N VAL A 15 44.65 0.12 -10.88
CA VAL A 15 43.41 -0.57 -10.37
C VAL A 15 43.32 -1.99 -10.94
N ARG A 16 44.41 -2.69 -11.19
CA ARG A 16 44.35 -4.01 -11.86
C ARG A 16 44.62 -5.21 -10.96
N PHE A 17 44.95 -5.06 -9.68
CA PHE A 17 45.26 -6.20 -8.81
C PHE A 17 44.18 -6.60 -7.83
N PHE A 18 43.16 -5.77 -7.60
CA PHE A 18 42.11 -6.09 -6.61
C PHE A 18 40.94 -6.94 -7.18
N ASN A 19 40.72 -6.94 -8.48
CA ASN A 19 39.66 -7.69 -9.10
C ASN A 19 39.91 -9.21 -9.25
N LEU A 20 41.15 -9.65 -9.21
CA LEU A 20 41.48 -11.06 -9.40
C LEU A 20 41.26 -11.90 -8.13
N ILE A 21 41.38 -11.29 -6.96
CA ILE A 21 41.15 -11.99 -5.67
C ILE A 21 39.65 -12.17 -5.39
N PHE A 22 38.80 -11.25 -5.88
CA PHE A 22 37.33 -11.34 -5.66
C PHE A 22 36.64 -12.43 -6.49
N ILE A 23 37.22 -12.76 -7.66
CA ILE A 23 36.65 -13.82 -8.55
C ILE A 23 36.98 -15.22 -8.00
N LEU A 24 38.09 -15.40 -7.25
CA LEU A 24 38.47 -16.70 -6.71
C LEU A 24 37.61 -17.15 -5.50
N PHE A 25 36.96 -16.19 -4.81
CA PHE A 25 36.09 -16.52 -3.65
C PHE A 25 34.69 -16.96 -4.04
N PHE A 26 34.25 -16.70 -5.29
CA PHE A 26 32.90 -17.10 -5.75
C PHE A 26 32.82 -18.55 -6.29
N LEU A 27 33.95 -19.24 -6.44
CA LEU A 27 33.96 -20.59 -7.01
C LEU A 27 33.96 -21.72 -5.98
N LEU A 28 33.96 -21.43 -4.67
CA LEU A 28 34.04 -22.44 -3.60
C LEU A 28 32.74 -22.58 -2.77
N GLY A 29 31.63 -21.99 -3.17
CA GLY A 29 30.38 -21.96 -2.41
C GLY A 29 29.19 -22.64 -3.08
N CYS A 30 29.33 -23.79 -3.75
CA CYS A 30 28.19 -24.62 -4.16
C CYS A 30 28.09 -25.86 -3.27
N GLU A 31 27.65 -25.70 -2.01
CA GLU A 31 27.02 -26.80 -1.30
C GLU A 31 25.58 -26.96 -1.82
N ARG A 32 25.37 -28.10 -2.45
CA ARG A 32 24.06 -28.59 -2.90
C ARG A 32 23.16 -28.78 -1.67
N SER A 33 22.32 -27.83 -1.36
CA SER A 33 21.16 -28.04 -0.49
C SER A 33 20.28 -29.08 -1.14
N GLY A 34 20.28 -30.28 -0.60
CA GLY A 34 19.40 -31.37 -1.02
C GLY A 34 17.97 -30.91 -0.87
N ALA A 35 17.26 -30.79 -1.99
CA ALA A 35 15.83 -30.58 -2.01
C ALA A 35 15.18 -31.79 -1.32
N SER A 36 14.67 -31.62 -0.11
CA SER A 36 13.79 -32.59 0.54
C SER A 36 12.54 -32.71 -0.33
N SER A 37 12.36 -33.89 -0.95
CA SER A 37 11.12 -34.24 -1.63
C SER A 37 9.95 -34.05 -0.68
N PRO A 38 8.87 -33.39 -1.08
CA PRO A 38 7.68 -33.28 -0.26
C PRO A 38 7.16 -34.70 0.03
N THR A 39 6.95 -35.01 1.31
CA THR A 39 6.36 -36.27 1.75
C THR A 39 4.95 -36.35 1.16
N PRO A 40 4.59 -37.44 0.42
CA PRO A 40 3.24 -37.57 -0.12
C PRO A 40 2.22 -37.63 1.02
N ILE A 41 1.19 -36.79 0.94
CA ILE A 41 0.08 -36.78 1.89
C ILE A 41 -0.71 -38.10 1.68
N PRO A 42 -0.98 -38.90 2.72
CA PRO A 42 -1.79 -40.11 2.60
C PRO A 42 -3.17 -39.79 2.04
N GLU A 43 -3.69 -40.59 1.11
CA GLU A 43 -4.99 -40.38 0.45
C GLU A 43 -6.17 -40.30 1.43
N ASN A 44 -6.06 -40.86 2.61
CA ASN A 44 -7.13 -40.82 3.66
C ASN A 44 -6.99 -39.64 4.64
N TYR A 45 -5.95 -38.78 4.53
CA TYR A 45 -5.76 -37.67 5.46
C TYR A 45 -6.95 -36.70 5.49
N VAL A 46 -7.49 -36.41 4.32
CA VAL A 46 -8.64 -35.49 4.19
C VAL A 46 -9.91 -36.08 4.84
N LEU A 47 -10.13 -37.39 4.70
CA LEU A 47 -11.28 -38.07 5.29
C LEU A 47 -11.19 -38.12 6.83
N THR A 48 -10.00 -38.27 7.39
CA THR A 48 -9.79 -38.28 8.84
C THR A 48 -10.06 -36.88 9.44
N VAL A 49 -9.57 -35.82 8.82
CA VAL A 49 -9.80 -34.43 9.29
C VAL A 49 -11.28 -34.05 9.23
N VAL A 50 -12.00 -34.47 8.17
CA VAL A 50 -13.45 -34.20 8.05
C VAL A 50 -14.23 -34.98 9.12
N ALA A 51 -13.86 -36.24 9.41
CA ALA A 51 -14.52 -37.02 10.43
C ALA A 51 -14.34 -36.44 11.85
N GLU A 52 -13.13 -35.95 12.18
CA GLU A 52 -12.87 -35.30 13.46
C GLU A 52 -13.60 -33.97 13.61
N THR A 53 -13.72 -33.19 12.53
CA THR A 53 -14.46 -31.91 12.55
C THR A 53 -15.97 -32.14 12.73
N MET A 54 -16.52 -33.19 12.14
CA MET A 54 -17.95 -33.54 12.29
C MET A 54 -18.26 -34.09 13.69
N ALA A 55 -17.33 -34.77 14.34
CA ALA A 55 -17.49 -35.27 15.71
C ALA A 55 -17.43 -34.17 16.78
N ALA A 56 -16.83 -33.02 16.46
CA ALA A 56 -16.69 -31.87 17.36
C ALA A 56 -17.92 -30.91 17.34
N LEU A 57 -18.93 -31.16 16.52
CA LEU A 57 -20.14 -30.35 16.53
C LEU A 57 -20.96 -30.63 17.80
N PRO A 58 -21.29 -29.59 18.60
CA PRO A 58 -22.12 -29.79 19.78
C PRO A 58 -23.52 -30.30 19.39
N SER A 59 -23.97 -31.40 20.06
CA SER A 59 -25.30 -31.93 19.91
C SER A 59 -26.34 -30.85 20.22
N PRO A 60 -27.45 -30.72 19.46
CA PRO A 60 -28.44 -29.71 19.73
C PRO A 60 -29.06 -29.96 21.11
N THR A 61 -28.84 -29.02 22.02
CA THR A 61 -29.47 -29.01 23.34
C THR A 61 -30.97 -28.86 23.17
N GLN A 62 -31.73 -29.83 23.64
CA GLN A 62 -33.18 -29.81 23.65
C GLN A 62 -33.66 -28.61 24.50
N ALA A 63 -34.44 -27.72 23.90
CA ALA A 63 -34.97 -26.55 24.60
C ALA A 63 -35.93 -26.99 25.69
N GLU A 64 -35.58 -26.69 26.94
CA GLU A 64 -36.51 -26.82 28.08
C GLU A 64 -37.69 -25.86 27.90
N ALA A 65 -38.91 -26.41 28.15
CA ALA A 65 -40.15 -25.66 28.07
C ALA A 65 -40.16 -24.53 29.10
N LEU A 66 -40.32 -23.30 28.64
CA LEU A 66 -40.45 -22.11 29.49
C LEU A 66 -41.72 -22.21 30.35
N PRO A 67 -41.66 -21.90 31.66
CA PRO A 67 -42.89 -21.85 32.50
C PRO A 67 -43.77 -20.69 32.06
N THR A 68 -45.06 -21.00 31.85
CA THR A 68 -46.09 -20.02 31.53
C THR A 68 -46.35 -19.17 32.77
N PHE A 69 -46.02 -17.90 32.74
CA PHE A 69 -46.37 -16.94 33.78
C PHE A 69 -47.82 -16.47 33.61
N THR A 70 -48.60 -16.66 34.65
CA THR A 70 -49.96 -16.14 34.76
C THR A 70 -49.89 -14.62 34.92
N ALA A 71 -50.47 -13.87 34.02
CA ALA A 71 -50.49 -12.42 34.07
C ALA A 71 -51.31 -11.90 35.27
N THR A 72 -50.69 -11.23 36.20
CA THR A 72 -51.33 -10.41 37.20
C THR A 72 -51.86 -9.13 36.57
N PRO A 73 -53.08 -8.65 36.86
CA PRO A 73 -53.59 -7.43 36.24
C PRO A 73 -52.73 -6.24 36.63
N ALA A 74 -52.15 -5.58 35.62
CA ALA A 74 -51.33 -4.39 35.83
C ALA A 74 -52.20 -3.18 36.18
N ASN A 75 -51.82 -2.45 37.22
CA ASN A 75 -52.35 -1.16 37.54
C ASN A 75 -52.20 -0.20 36.37
N THR A 76 -53.28 0.48 35.97
CA THR A 76 -53.28 1.47 34.88
C THR A 76 -52.34 2.61 35.26
N ALA A 77 -51.17 2.66 34.60
CA ALA A 77 -50.22 3.74 34.75
C ALA A 77 -50.75 5.02 34.09
N THR A 78 -50.73 6.12 34.80
CA THR A 78 -51.03 7.45 34.28
C THR A 78 -50.02 7.78 33.16
N PRO A 79 -50.44 8.25 31.98
CA PRO A 79 -49.50 8.58 30.91
C PRO A 79 -48.59 9.75 31.31
N PHE A 80 -47.32 9.50 31.35
CA PHE A 80 -46.30 10.57 31.47
C PHE A 80 -46.34 11.43 30.23
N PRO A 81 -46.11 12.76 30.32
CA PRO A 81 -45.99 13.61 29.18
C PRO A 81 -44.81 13.13 28.32
N PRO A 82 -44.88 13.19 26.97
CA PRO A 82 -43.80 12.76 26.11
C PRO A 82 -42.54 13.59 26.38
N THR A 83 -41.51 12.94 26.91
CA THR A 83 -40.17 13.52 27.01
C THR A 83 -39.67 13.72 25.58
N SER A 84 -39.31 14.97 25.23
CA SER A 84 -38.70 15.29 23.94
C SER A 84 -37.44 14.43 23.75
N THR A 85 -37.53 13.44 22.89
CA THR A 85 -36.37 12.64 22.47
C THR A 85 -35.37 13.57 21.77
N PRO A 86 -34.11 13.68 22.23
CA PRO A 86 -33.12 14.47 21.53
C PRO A 86 -32.98 13.91 20.11
N THR A 87 -33.25 14.74 19.10
CA THR A 87 -32.97 14.40 17.70
C THR A 87 -31.46 14.28 17.56
N ILE A 88 -30.96 13.05 17.41
CA ILE A 88 -29.56 12.81 17.07
C ILE A 88 -29.38 13.36 15.67
N ILE A 89 -28.71 14.51 15.57
CA ILE A 89 -28.23 15.01 14.28
C ILE A 89 -27.18 14.01 13.84
N ALA A 90 -27.50 13.23 12.81
CA ALA A 90 -26.54 12.30 12.21
C ALA A 90 -25.38 13.15 11.67
N THR A 91 -24.22 13.09 12.36
CA THR A 91 -22.97 13.64 11.83
C THR A 91 -22.67 12.88 10.54
N ALA A 92 -22.63 13.59 9.42
CA ALA A 92 -22.27 12.98 8.14
C ALA A 92 -20.94 12.23 8.31
N ALA A 93 -20.90 10.98 7.86
CA ALA A 93 -19.64 10.23 7.86
C ALA A 93 -18.62 11.01 7.01
N PRO A 94 -17.35 11.09 7.45
CA PRO A 94 -16.32 11.77 6.67
C PRO A 94 -16.25 11.16 5.27
N GLU A 95 -16.20 12.00 4.26
CA GLU A 95 -16.09 11.58 2.87
C GLU A 95 -14.70 10.98 2.61
N ILE A 96 -14.66 9.79 2.02
CA ILE A 96 -13.40 9.14 1.67
C ILE A 96 -12.77 9.90 0.51
N PRO A 97 -11.54 10.42 0.66
CA PRO A 97 -10.91 11.21 -0.38
C PRO A 97 -10.54 10.36 -1.60
N ARG A 98 -10.49 11.03 -2.77
CA ARG A 98 -9.87 10.45 -3.96
C ARG A 98 -8.38 10.19 -3.69
N PRO A 99 -7.79 9.08 -4.21
CA PRO A 99 -6.36 8.84 -4.08
C PRO A 99 -5.55 9.95 -4.77
N ALA A 100 -4.38 10.26 -4.23
CA ALA A 100 -3.49 11.23 -4.85
C ALA A 100 -2.95 10.72 -6.20
N ILE A 101 -2.83 9.40 -6.35
CA ILE A 101 -2.48 8.74 -7.60
C ILE A 101 -3.55 7.68 -7.89
N GLN A 102 -4.12 7.70 -9.09
CA GLN A 102 -5.09 6.72 -9.55
C GLN A 102 -4.73 6.26 -10.98
N ILE A 103 -4.38 5.00 -11.16
CA ILE A 103 -4.13 4.40 -12.47
C ILE A 103 -5.48 4.00 -13.06
N LEU A 104 -5.90 4.72 -14.10
CA LEU A 104 -7.20 4.53 -14.76
C LEU A 104 -7.12 3.46 -15.87
N SER A 105 -5.96 3.37 -16.54
CA SER A 105 -5.70 2.42 -17.62
C SER A 105 -4.19 2.35 -17.89
N PRO A 106 -3.64 1.15 -18.10
CA PRO A 106 -4.26 -0.15 -18.01
C PRO A 106 -4.51 -0.58 -16.56
N GLY A 107 -5.56 -1.37 -16.32
CA GLY A 107 -5.83 -1.99 -15.02
C GLY A 107 -4.99 -3.26 -14.80
N ALA A 108 -5.17 -3.88 -13.63
CA ALA A 108 -4.38 -5.03 -13.22
C ALA A 108 -4.48 -6.20 -14.22
N ILE A 109 -3.32 -6.82 -14.50
CA ILE A 109 -3.18 -7.98 -15.38
C ILE A 109 -3.66 -7.71 -16.83
N SER A 110 -3.74 -6.45 -17.23
CA SER A 110 -3.94 -6.11 -18.66
C SER A 110 -2.78 -6.67 -19.47
N LYS A 111 -3.09 -7.20 -20.67
CA LYS A 111 -2.09 -7.57 -21.68
C LYS A 111 -1.78 -6.34 -22.52
N THR A 112 -0.51 -5.99 -22.62
CA THR A 112 -0.08 -4.77 -23.33
C THR A 112 1.10 -5.06 -24.24
N ILE A 113 1.08 -4.44 -25.43
CA ILE A 113 2.24 -4.32 -26.32
C ILE A 113 2.83 -2.90 -26.18
N SER A 114 4.08 -2.74 -26.62
CA SER A 114 4.76 -1.43 -26.65
C SER A 114 4.23 -0.53 -27.79
N PRO A 115 3.98 0.76 -27.54
CA PRO A 115 4.01 1.43 -26.25
C PRO A 115 2.73 1.21 -25.41
N ILE A 116 2.85 1.25 -24.09
CA ILE A 116 1.69 1.25 -23.18
C ILE A 116 1.10 2.66 -23.15
N LEU A 117 -0.20 2.80 -23.42
CA LEU A 117 -0.92 4.05 -23.17
C LEU A 117 -1.39 4.10 -21.73
N LEU A 118 -0.61 4.76 -20.87
CA LEU A 118 -0.96 5.01 -19.48
C LEU A 118 -1.90 6.20 -19.38
N LYS A 119 -3.05 6.00 -18.72
CA LYS A 119 -3.95 7.07 -18.29
C LYS A 119 -4.05 7.05 -16.77
N SER A 120 -3.80 8.18 -16.14
CA SER A 120 -3.80 8.28 -14.69
C SER A 120 -4.30 9.66 -14.24
N TYR A 121 -4.92 9.71 -13.06
CA TYR A 121 -5.07 10.95 -12.30
C TYR A 121 -3.91 11.01 -11.32
N VAL A 122 -3.21 12.15 -11.25
CA VAL A 122 -2.09 12.33 -10.32
C VAL A 122 -2.14 13.70 -9.69
N ARG A 123 -2.03 13.75 -8.38
CA ARG A 123 -1.72 14.94 -7.61
C ARG A 123 -0.21 14.97 -7.40
N PRO A 124 0.51 15.99 -7.87
CA PRO A 124 1.95 16.05 -7.70
C PRO A 124 2.34 16.18 -6.22
N GLY A 125 3.55 15.76 -5.89
CA GLY A 125 4.16 16.04 -4.59
C GLY A 125 4.57 17.51 -4.45
N ALA A 126 5.21 17.84 -3.34
CA ALA A 126 5.61 19.21 -3.03
C ALA A 126 6.60 19.81 -4.05
N ASN A 127 7.45 18.98 -4.64
CA ASN A 127 8.41 19.39 -5.68
C ASN A 127 7.83 19.44 -7.10
N GLY A 128 6.53 19.17 -7.28
CA GLY A 128 5.88 19.16 -8.59
C GLY A 128 6.31 18.02 -9.53
N ILE A 129 7.15 17.09 -9.08
CA ILE A 129 7.67 15.99 -9.90
C ILE A 129 6.82 14.74 -9.72
N ILE A 130 6.47 14.13 -10.84
CA ILE A 130 5.81 12.82 -10.92
C ILE A 130 6.80 11.86 -11.58
N LEU A 131 7.19 10.79 -10.88
CA LEU A 131 8.07 9.74 -11.41
C LEU A 131 7.21 8.55 -11.85
N ILE A 132 7.36 8.16 -13.10
CA ILE A 132 6.69 6.99 -13.67
C ILE A 132 7.78 5.99 -14.09
N GLN A 133 7.65 4.74 -13.64
CA GLN A 133 8.61 3.68 -13.91
C GLN A 133 7.88 2.42 -14.37
N LEU A 134 8.45 1.74 -15.35
CA LEU A 134 8.05 0.40 -15.76
C LEU A 134 9.17 -0.57 -15.41
N HIS A 135 8.87 -1.54 -14.59
CA HIS A 135 9.80 -2.62 -14.20
C HIS A 135 9.37 -3.94 -14.83
N GLY A 136 10.33 -4.75 -15.25
CA GLY A 136 10.12 -6.12 -15.69
C GLY A 136 10.00 -7.10 -14.51
N GLU A 137 9.77 -8.37 -14.81
CA GLU A 137 9.58 -9.44 -13.82
C GLU A 137 10.78 -9.62 -12.88
N ASP A 138 11.99 -9.43 -13.41
CA ASP A 138 13.25 -9.49 -12.64
C ASP A 138 13.58 -8.18 -11.89
N GLY A 139 12.65 -7.22 -11.87
CA GLY A 139 12.82 -5.92 -11.25
C GLY A 139 13.67 -4.92 -12.05
N ARG A 140 14.15 -5.28 -13.25
CA ARG A 140 14.89 -4.34 -14.10
C ARG A 140 14.00 -3.18 -14.55
N LEU A 141 14.59 -2.00 -14.63
CA LEU A 141 13.92 -0.82 -15.17
C LEU A 141 13.85 -0.93 -16.69
N LEU A 142 12.63 -1.01 -17.23
CA LEU A 142 12.37 -1.07 -18.67
C LEU A 142 12.20 0.32 -19.28
N SER A 143 11.51 1.19 -18.54
CA SER A 143 11.26 2.57 -18.95
C SER A 143 11.07 3.46 -17.72
N HIS A 144 11.44 4.73 -17.85
CA HIS A 144 11.11 5.72 -16.84
C HIS A 144 10.82 7.07 -17.50
N ASP A 145 9.95 7.83 -16.86
CA ASP A 145 9.65 9.18 -17.25
C ASP A 145 9.50 10.08 -16.02
N LEU A 146 9.96 11.33 -16.16
CA LEU A 146 9.87 12.37 -15.15
C LEU A 146 9.01 13.49 -15.70
N PHE A 147 7.86 13.73 -15.08
CA PHE A 147 7.00 14.84 -15.41
C PHE A 147 7.24 16.00 -14.45
N PRO A 148 8.05 17.00 -14.83
CA PRO A 148 8.09 18.27 -14.12
C PRO A 148 6.83 19.05 -14.49
N ARG A 149 5.91 19.22 -13.56
CA ARG A 149 4.73 20.06 -13.77
C ARG A 149 4.63 21.04 -12.61
N GLU A 150 5.03 22.27 -12.89
CA GLU A 150 4.81 23.39 -12.00
C GLU A 150 3.31 23.66 -11.85
N SER A 151 2.90 24.50 -11.03
CA SER A 151 1.60 25.07 -10.64
C SER A 151 0.28 24.54 -11.26
N VAL A 152 0.27 24.06 -12.50
CA VAL A 152 -0.96 23.61 -13.19
C VAL A 152 -1.58 22.35 -12.57
N LEU A 153 -0.79 21.57 -11.83
CA LEU A 153 -1.20 20.30 -11.25
C LEU A 153 -1.35 20.32 -9.73
N ALA A 154 -1.27 21.47 -9.07
CA ALA A 154 -1.34 21.55 -7.60
C ALA A 154 -2.58 20.83 -7.03
N GLU A 155 -3.71 20.88 -7.72
CA GLU A 155 -4.96 20.22 -7.35
C GLU A 155 -5.11 18.80 -7.94
N GLY A 156 -4.14 18.38 -8.74
CA GLY A 156 -4.14 17.12 -9.49
C GLY A 156 -4.68 17.29 -10.92
N ALA A 157 -4.22 16.42 -11.81
CA ALA A 157 -4.64 16.40 -13.21
C ALA A 157 -4.69 14.99 -13.78
N TYR A 158 -5.46 14.84 -14.84
CA TYR A 158 -5.41 13.64 -15.68
C TYR A 158 -4.23 13.75 -16.63
N ILE A 159 -3.43 12.69 -16.66
CA ILE A 159 -2.31 12.55 -17.59
C ILE A 159 -2.56 11.37 -18.54
N SER A 160 -2.05 11.49 -19.76
CA SER A 160 -2.06 10.42 -20.76
C SER A 160 -0.71 10.41 -21.44
N ILE A 161 0.02 9.30 -21.31
CA ILE A 161 1.38 9.16 -21.82
C ILE A 161 1.60 7.79 -22.45
N GLU A 162 2.51 7.72 -23.41
CA GLU A 162 2.98 6.49 -23.99
C GLU A 162 4.30 6.07 -23.33
N ILE A 163 4.34 4.82 -22.85
CA ILE A 163 5.52 4.24 -22.21
C ILE A 163 6.08 3.16 -23.13
N PRO A 164 7.17 3.45 -23.86
CA PRO A 164 7.82 2.45 -24.69
C PRO A 164 8.57 1.45 -23.83
N PHE A 165 8.62 0.18 -24.26
CA PHE A 165 9.38 -0.87 -23.61
C PHE A 165 9.80 -1.96 -24.59
N GLU A 166 10.79 -2.75 -24.16
CA GLU A 166 11.23 -3.96 -24.86
C GLU A 166 11.25 -5.13 -23.87
N THR A 167 10.63 -6.24 -24.26
CA THR A 167 10.65 -7.49 -23.49
C THR A 167 11.76 -8.40 -24.00
N ARG A 168 12.34 -9.22 -23.12
CA ARG A 168 13.32 -10.26 -23.48
C ARG A 168 12.66 -11.58 -23.85
N ALA A 169 11.39 -11.75 -23.48
CA ALA A 169 10.59 -12.95 -23.74
C ALA A 169 9.36 -12.59 -24.57
N ALA A 170 8.65 -13.58 -25.06
CA ALA A 170 7.38 -13.39 -25.75
C ALA A 170 6.33 -12.69 -24.86
N ALA A 171 6.38 -12.98 -23.56
CA ALA A 171 5.59 -12.33 -22.53
C ALA A 171 6.37 -12.34 -21.20
N GLU A 172 6.22 -11.29 -20.40
CA GLU A 172 6.74 -11.21 -19.02
C GLU A 172 5.81 -10.37 -18.13
N LEU A 173 5.84 -10.64 -16.85
CA LEU A 173 5.11 -9.81 -15.87
C LEU A 173 5.86 -8.49 -15.69
N GLY A 174 5.18 -7.38 -15.94
CA GLY A 174 5.71 -6.04 -15.66
C GLY A 174 4.94 -5.34 -14.57
N ARG A 175 5.52 -4.26 -14.05
CA ARG A 175 4.89 -3.39 -13.05
C ARG A 175 5.09 -1.93 -13.41
N ILE A 176 4.00 -1.22 -13.72
CA ILE A 176 4.01 0.24 -13.75
C ILE A 176 3.92 0.74 -12.31
N GLN A 177 4.77 1.70 -11.97
CA GLN A 177 4.75 2.40 -10.71
C GLN A 177 4.76 3.90 -10.94
N ILE A 178 3.84 4.61 -10.30
CA ILE A 178 3.80 6.08 -10.28
C ILE A 178 4.09 6.50 -8.85
N SER A 179 5.01 7.46 -8.67
CA SER A 179 5.36 7.96 -7.34
C SER A 179 5.59 9.46 -7.35
N THR A 180 5.32 10.08 -6.20
CA THR A 180 5.56 11.48 -5.92
C THR A 180 6.41 11.63 -4.66
N LYS A 181 7.03 12.81 -4.48
CA LYS A 181 7.89 13.08 -3.33
C LYS A 181 7.45 14.36 -2.63
N ASP A 182 7.74 14.43 -1.34
CA ASP A 182 7.61 15.65 -0.55
C ASP A 182 8.80 16.62 -0.84
N ASP A 183 8.79 17.77 -0.18
CA ASP A 183 9.82 18.80 -0.28
C ASP A 183 11.20 18.37 0.25
N LEU A 184 11.24 17.37 1.10
CA LEU A 184 12.45 16.75 1.60
C LEU A 184 12.95 15.59 0.71
N GLY A 185 12.27 15.31 -0.42
CA GLY A 185 12.63 14.26 -1.36
C GLY A 185 12.22 12.84 -0.94
N ARG A 186 11.45 12.69 0.15
CA ARG A 186 10.94 11.41 0.62
C ARG A 186 9.74 10.96 -0.21
N PRO A 187 9.50 9.66 -0.42
CA PRO A 187 8.30 9.17 -1.07
C PRO A 187 7.04 9.66 -0.33
N LEU A 188 6.14 10.32 -1.04
CA LEU A 188 4.87 10.82 -0.50
C LEU A 188 3.73 9.87 -0.82
N GLU A 189 3.56 9.55 -2.08
CA GLU A 189 2.55 8.62 -2.57
C GLU A 189 3.19 7.69 -3.60
N THR A 190 2.72 6.45 -3.62
CA THR A 190 3.13 5.46 -4.61
C THR A 190 1.94 4.58 -4.94
N GLU A 191 1.65 4.44 -6.23
CA GLU A 191 0.65 3.51 -6.75
C GLU A 191 1.28 2.65 -7.82
N SER A 192 0.89 1.38 -7.91
CA SER A 192 1.42 0.47 -8.92
C SER A 192 0.40 -0.53 -9.43
N VAL A 193 0.57 -0.98 -10.66
CA VAL A 193 -0.24 -2.00 -11.31
C VAL A 193 0.65 -3.02 -12.02
N HIS A 194 0.32 -4.31 -11.87
CA HIS A 194 0.98 -5.38 -12.60
C HIS A 194 0.29 -5.63 -13.93
N LEU A 195 1.10 -5.83 -14.97
CA LEU A 195 0.67 -6.02 -16.34
C LEU A 195 1.36 -7.25 -16.94
N LEU A 196 0.75 -7.84 -17.95
CA LEU A 196 1.42 -8.81 -18.82
C LEU A 196 1.94 -8.08 -20.05
N LEU A 197 3.27 -7.90 -20.12
CA LEU A 197 3.96 -7.25 -21.22
C LEU A 197 4.20 -8.27 -22.34
N LEU A 198 3.78 -7.94 -23.56
CA LEU A 198 3.90 -8.81 -24.71
C LEU A 198 4.87 -8.20 -25.74
N SER A 199 5.74 -9.02 -26.33
CA SER A 199 6.60 -8.60 -27.44
C SER A 199 5.83 -8.39 -28.74
N VAL A 200 4.78 -9.16 -28.93
CA VAL A 200 3.88 -9.12 -30.11
C VAL A 200 2.47 -9.50 -29.69
N GLY A 201 1.46 -9.08 -30.47
CA GLY A 201 0.06 -9.43 -30.21
C GLY A 201 -0.86 -8.22 -30.19
N ASN A 202 -1.91 -8.29 -29.41
CA ASN A 202 -2.90 -7.23 -29.26
C ASN A 202 -3.05 -6.85 -27.79
N ASN A 203 -3.41 -5.62 -27.54
CA ASN A 203 -3.80 -5.16 -26.22
C ASN A 203 -5.12 -5.80 -25.79
N ASP A 204 -5.17 -6.22 -24.51
CA ASP A 204 -6.38 -6.68 -23.83
C ASP A 204 -6.43 -5.96 -22.48
N ILE A 205 -7.16 -4.85 -22.44
CA ILE A 205 -7.05 -3.86 -21.37
C ILE A 205 -8.19 -4.04 -20.38
N ASN A 206 -7.83 -4.37 -19.15
CA ASN A 206 -8.73 -4.36 -18.01
C ASN A 206 -8.96 -2.92 -17.51
N PRO A 207 -10.11 -2.62 -16.92
CA PRO A 207 -10.34 -1.32 -16.29
C PRO A 207 -9.41 -1.11 -15.11
N GLY A 208 -9.07 0.14 -14.85
CA GLY A 208 -8.31 0.55 -13.67
C GLY A 208 -9.10 0.35 -12.38
N ALA A 209 -8.39 0.36 -11.27
CA ALA A 209 -8.98 0.14 -9.95
C ALA A 209 -9.19 1.46 -9.19
N ASN A 210 -10.11 1.38 -8.23
CA ASN A 210 -10.34 2.26 -7.07
C ASN A 210 -10.51 3.76 -7.34
N GLU A 211 -11.72 4.22 -7.10
CA GLU A 211 -12.07 5.65 -7.09
C GLU A 211 -11.65 6.35 -5.78
N TYR A 212 -11.33 5.59 -4.73
CA TYR A 212 -11.07 6.08 -3.37
C TYR A 212 -9.70 5.66 -2.87
N ALA A 213 -9.09 6.51 -2.04
CA ALA A 213 -7.85 6.21 -1.37
C ALA A 213 -7.97 4.93 -0.52
N ARG A 214 -6.98 4.03 -0.58
CA ARG A 214 -6.98 2.83 0.27
C ARG A 214 -6.82 3.15 1.74
N ALA A 215 -6.09 4.21 2.06
CA ALA A 215 -5.94 4.74 3.40
C ALA A 215 -6.37 6.21 3.42
N ALA A 216 -7.14 6.58 4.42
CA ALA A 216 -7.54 7.95 4.68
C ALA A 216 -7.36 8.24 6.18
N PHE A 217 -6.60 9.28 6.50
CA PHE A 217 -6.45 9.76 7.85
C PHE A 217 -7.35 10.97 8.05
N PHE A 218 -8.21 10.90 9.05
CA PHE A 218 -9.10 12.00 9.43
C PHE A 218 -8.52 12.82 10.59
N TYR A 219 -7.63 12.19 11.37
CA TYR A 219 -6.84 12.84 12.41
C TYR A 219 -5.49 12.14 12.57
N PRO A 220 -4.37 12.88 12.73
CA PRO A 220 -4.28 14.34 12.71
C PRO A 220 -4.48 14.92 11.31
N THR A 221 -4.92 16.17 11.24
CA THR A 221 -4.94 16.96 10.00
C THR A 221 -3.56 17.58 9.77
N LYS A 222 -3.30 18.06 8.54
CA LYS A 222 -2.03 18.73 8.24
C LYS A 222 -1.79 19.91 9.19
N LYS A 223 -0.56 20.03 9.69
CA LYS A 223 -0.11 21.09 10.62
C LYS A 223 -0.78 21.04 12.00
N THR A 224 -1.35 19.91 12.40
CA THR A 224 -1.83 19.74 13.77
C THR A 224 -0.63 19.66 14.71
N GLU A 225 -0.61 20.49 15.74
CA GLU A 225 0.41 20.43 16.80
C GLU A 225 -0.03 19.43 17.85
N ILE A 226 0.85 18.48 18.19
CA ILE A 226 0.58 17.40 19.16
C ILE A 226 1.60 17.49 20.29
N PHE A 227 1.12 17.42 21.52
CA PHE A 227 1.91 17.50 22.74
C PHE A 227 1.69 16.26 23.60
N GLY A 228 2.63 15.98 24.51
CA GLY A 228 2.45 14.97 25.57
C GLY A 228 2.86 13.54 25.16
N GLY A 229 3.63 13.36 24.07
CA GLY A 229 4.24 12.07 23.75
C GLY A 229 3.27 11.00 23.21
N THR A 230 2.01 11.38 22.94
CA THR A 230 0.99 10.46 22.41
C THR A 230 0.27 11.12 21.24
N LEU A 231 0.38 10.49 20.06
CA LEU A 231 -0.30 10.91 18.84
C LEU A 231 -1.57 10.07 18.67
N PRO A 232 -2.78 10.63 18.84
CA PRO A 232 -4.01 9.95 18.44
C PRO A 232 -4.14 9.94 16.92
N ILE A 233 -4.66 8.83 16.39
CA ILE A 233 -4.86 8.63 14.94
C ILE A 233 -6.25 8.08 14.72
N ILE A 234 -7.00 8.73 13.84
CA ILE A 234 -8.31 8.28 13.38
C ILE A 234 -8.25 8.17 11.87
N GLY A 235 -8.66 7.04 11.35
CA GLY A 235 -8.62 6.80 9.92
C GLY A 235 -9.48 5.65 9.47
N GLU A 236 -9.36 5.38 8.19
CA GLU A 236 -10.03 4.30 7.50
C GLU A 236 -9.08 3.70 6.48
N MET A 237 -9.03 2.37 6.39
CA MET A 237 -8.11 1.67 5.49
C MET A 237 -8.74 0.41 4.93
N GLN A 238 -8.35 0.11 3.69
CA GLN A 238 -8.64 -1.16 3.02
C GLN A 238 -7.32 -1.92 2.82
N ALA A 239 -7.05 -2.91 3.68
CA ALA A 239 -5.84 -3.72 3.62
C ALA A 239 -5.80 -4.60 2.37
N TYR A 240 -4.60 -4.86 1.84
CA TYR A 240 -4.39 -5.75 0.68
C TYR A 240 -4.49 -7.23 1.04
N ASN A 241 -4.05 -7.57 2.24
CA ASN A 241 -3.97 -8.92 2.76
C ASN A 241 -4.15 -8.88 4.28
N ASP A 242 -4.17 -10.04 4.93
CA ASP A 242 -4.34 -10.15 6.38
C ASP A 242 -3.04 -9.93 7.18
N ASN A 243 -1.96 -9.48 6.52
CA ASN A 243 -0.75 -9.10 7.24
C ASN A 243 -0.99 -7.83 8.06
N PRO A 244 -0.36 -7.72 9.24
CA PRO A 244 -0.47 -6.52 10.05
C PRO A 244 -0.02 -5.26 9.30
N VAL A 245 -0.82 -4.21 9.38
CA VAL A 245 -0.49 -2.88 8.86
C VAL A 245 0.33 -2.15 9.91
N ILE A 246 1.44 -1.56 9.50
CA ILE A 246 2.33 -0.81 10.37
C ILE A 246 2.16 0.69 10.09
N LEU A 247 1.79 1.44 11.12
CA LEU A 247 1.81 2.90 11.11
C LEU A 247 3.12 3.36 11.74
N GLU A 248 3.87 4.19 11.04
CA GLU A 248 5.13 4.74 11.53
C GLU A 248 5.05 6.27 11.55
N LEU A 249 5.51 6.86 12.65
CA LEU A 249 5.72 8.30 12.76
C LEU A 249 7.18 8.59 12.48
N LEU A 250 7.46 9.37 11.45
CA LEU A 250 8.82 9.70 10.99
C LEU A 250 9.06 11.21 11.14
N ASP A 251 10.29 11.60 11.53
CA ASP A 251 10.73 13.00 11.51
C ASP A 251 11.15 13.48 10.10
N GLU A 252 11.67 14.69 10.02
CA GLU A 252 12.16 15.34 8.78
C GLU A 252 13.28 14.54 8.12
N GLU A 253 14.14 13.91 8.89
CA GLU A 253 15.26 13.08 8.42
C GLU A 253 14.82 11.64 8.07
N GLY A 254 13.56 11.28 8.32
CA GLY A 254 13.02 9.94 8.12
C GLY A 254 13.33 8.97 9.25
N LYS A 255 13.81 9.47 10.41
CA LYS A 255 14.01 8.66 11.61
C LYS A 255 12.66 8.33 12.23
N LYS A 256 12.51 7.08 12.64
CA LYS A 256 11.30 6.60 13.30
C LYS A 256 11.22 7.15 14.73
N LEU A 257 10.15 7.88 15.00
CA LEU A 257 9.79 8.41 16.33
C LEU A 257 8.86 7.48 17.09
N GLY A 258 8.01 6.77 16.37
CA GLY A 258 7.06 5.84 16.98
C GLY A 258 6.44 4.90 15.95
N THR A 259 5.80 3.84 16.45
CA THR A 259 5.16 2.85 15.58
C THR A 259 3.89 2.28 16.22
N ARG A 260 2.95 1.88 15.39
CA ARG A 260 1.73 1.17 15.78
C ARG A 260 1.38 0.10 14.76
N THR A 261 1.03 -1.08 15.25
CA THR A 261 0.57 -2.19 14.39
C THR A 261 -0.94 -2.30 14.50
N LEU A 262 -1.60 -2.46 13.35
CA LEU A 262 -3.04 -2.67 13.22
C LEU A 262 -3.28 -4.03 12.56
N SER A 263 -4.29 -4.76 13.02
CA SER A 263 -4.80 -5.95 12.34
C SER A 263 -6.12 -5.59 11.65
N LEU A 264 -6.12 -5.64 10.32
CA LEU A 264 -7.26 -5.31 9.48
C LEU A 264 -7.57 -6.49 8.56
N THR A 265 -8.84 -6.65 8.20
CA THR A 265 -9.27 -7.73 7.31
C THR A 265 -8.98 -7.39 5.84
N ALA A 266 -8.39 -8.32 5.11
CA ALA A 266 -8.09 -8.15 3.68
C ALA A 266 -9.33 -7.76 2.87
N GLY A 267 -9.20 -6.78 2.00
CA GLY A 267 -10.24 -6.32 1.09
C GLY A 267 -11.38 -5.54 1.73
N SER A 268 -11.56 -5.61 3.05
CA SER A 268 -12.55 -4.83 3.78
C SER A 268 -12.03 -3.43 4.09
N ARG A 269 -12.90 -2.43 3.98
CA ARG A 269 -12.60 -1.08 4.44
C ARG A 269 -13.04 -0.95 5.89
N GLU A 270 -12.07 -0.73 6.77
CA GLU A 270 -12.29 -0.68 8.21
C GLU A 270 -11.87 0.67 8.78
N LYS A 271 -12.67 1.19 9.72
CA LYS A 271 -12.32 2.36 10.52
C LYS A 271 -11.41 1.93 11.66
N PHE A 272 -10.43 2.76 11.96
CA PHE A 272 -9.58 2.55 13.12
C PHE A 272 -9.38 3.84 13.90
N GLU A 273 -9.26 3.65 15.21
CA GLU A 273 -8.85 4.67 16.15
C GLU A 273 -7.74 4.09 17.02
N THR A 274 -6.60 4.74 17.06
CA THR A 274 -5.41 4.24 17.74
C THR A 274 -4.50 5.38 18.18
N THR A 275 -3.39 5.03 18.84
CA THR A 275 -2.36 6.00 19.26
C THR A 275 -0.98 5.49 18.94
N ILE A 276 -0.06 6.41 18.60
CA ILE A 276 1.38 6.15 18.54
C ILE A 276 2.04 6.89 19.71
N GLN A 277 2.82 6.17 20.50
CA GLN A 277 3.69 6.76 21.50
C GLN A 277 4.94 7.28 20.82
N TYR A 278 5.37 8.50 21.15
CA TYR A 278 6.59 9.12 20.62
C TYR A 278 7.35 9.86 21.72
N ASP A 279 8.65 9.99 21.50
CA ASP A 279 9.54 10.74 22.41
C ASP A 279 10.46 11.64 21.58
N VAL A 280 10.42 12.95 21.86
CA VAL A 280 11.22 13.97 21.19
C VAL A 280 11.67 15.02 22.17
N ASP A 281 12.95 15.43 22.10
CA ASP A 281 13.54 16.44 22.97
C ASP A 281 13.23 17.88 22.52
N LYS A 282 12.78 18.05 21.29
CA LYS A 282 12.48 19.36 20.69
C LYS A 282 11.30 19.23 19.71
N GLN A 283 10.73 20.36 19.33
CA GLN A 283 9.73 20.39 18.27
C GLN A 283 10.33 19.88 16.94
N VAL A 284 9.66 18.94 16.31
CA VAL A 284 10.02 18.35 15.01
C VAL A 284 8.81 18.36 14.09
N GLU A 285 9.02 18.48 12.79
CA GLU A 285 8.00 18.25 11.79
C GLU A 285 7.95 16.75 11.48
N ALA A 286 6.82 16.12 11.77
CA ALA A 286 6.67 14.68 11.61
C ALA A 286 5.57 14.32 10.60
N ARG A 287 5.68 13.11 10.06
CA ARG A 287 4.68 12.56 9.16
C ARG A 287 4.43 11.08 9.44
#